data_582c07f95655e7123ced53e2bdc1f185
#
_entry.id   582c07f95655e7123ced53e2bdc1f185
#
_cell.length_a   1.000
_cell.length_b   1.000
_cell.length_c   1.000
_cell.angle_alpha   90.00
_cell.angle_beta   90.00
_cell.angle_gamma   90.00
#
_symmetry.space_group_name_H-M   'P 1'
#
loop_
_entity.id
_entity.type
_entity.pdbx_description
1 polymer ?
#
loop_
_entity_poly.entity_id
_entity_poly.type
_entity_poly.pdbx_seq_one_letter_code
_entity_poly.pdbx_strand_id
1 'polypeptide(L)'
;MKKAILTFIMTFAVSLCEAQLPAVTLKTMNGAEIRTDTLSNGGKPFIIDFFATWCKPCNRELDAISEVYEEWQEETGVKIFAVSIDQAQNINKVKPLVSNHGWEYEILLDPNGEFLRAFSGHAIPYTLIVDGKGEIVYKHSGYTDGAEAELIEKVRALLK
;
A
#
# COMPACT_ATOMS: atom_id res chain seq x y z
N MET A 1 54.17 8.09 -37.72
CA MET A 1 52.82 7.50 -37.84
C MET A 1 52.30 7.25 -36.41
N LYS A 2 51.48 8.15 -35.88
CA LYS A 2 50.92 8.04 -34.51
C LYS A 2 49.54 7.41 -34.62
N LYS A 3 49.36 6.18 -34.10
CA LYS A 3 48.06 5.50 -34.02
C LYS A 3 47.31 6.04 -32.82
N ALA A 4 46.21 6.76 -33.05
CA ALA A 4 45.30 7.17 -32.02
C ALA A 4 44.40 5.96 -31.66
N ILE A 5 44.50 5.47 -30.43
CA ILE A 5 43.60 4.46 -29.86
C ILE A 5 42.38 5.21 -29.30
N LEU A 6 41.25 5.07 -29.99
CA LEU A 6 39.97 5.63 -29.55
C LEU A 6 39.36 4.64 -28.54
N THR A 7 39.47 4.94 -27.25
CA THR A 7 38.86 4.13 -26.20
C THR A 7 37.38 4.48 -26.13
N PHE A 8 36.52 3.56 -26.58
CA PHE A 8 35.07 3.66 -26.48
C PHE A 8 34.64 3.27 -25.06
N ILE A 9 34.31 4.27 -24.24
CA ILE A 9 33.76 4.05 -22.90
C ILE A 9 32.26 3.76 -23.06
N MET A 10 31.92 2.49 -22.95
CA MET A 10 30.53 2.01 -22.92
C MET A 10 29.95 2.27 -21.54
N THR A 11 29.23 3.37 -21.37
CA THR A 11 28.47 3.66 -20.14
C THR A 11 27.30 2.70 -20.04
N PHE A 12 27.43 1.73 -19.15
CA PHE A 12 26.35 0.80 -18.79
C PHE A 12 25.38 1.57 -17.90
N ALA A 13 24.27 2.06 -18.47
CA ALA A 13 23.17 2.62 -17.69
C ALA A 13 22.48 1.46 -16.94
N VAL A 14 22.80 1.31 -15.65
CA VAL A 14 22.01 0.43 -14.75
C VAL A 14 20.66 1.09 -14.57
N SER A 15 19.63 0.62 -15.28
CA SER A 15 18.25 0.96 -15.03
C SER A 15 17.88 0.33 -13.68
N LEU A 16 17.79 1.14 -12.63
CA LEU A 16 17.17 0.74 -11.39
C LEU A 16 15.70 0.44 -11.72
N CYS A 17 15.32 -0.83 -11.66
CA CYS A 17 13.93 -1.24 -11.77
C CYS A 17 13.24 -0.87 -10.46
N GLU A 18 12.63 0.30 -10.42
CA GLU A 18 11.83 0.77 -9.30
C GLU A 18 10.56 -0.09 -9.24
N ALA A 19 10.21 -0.54 -8.04
CA ALA A 19 9.10 -1.45 -7.83
C ALA A 19 7.77 -0.69 -7.89
N GLN A 20 7.19 -0.61 -9.07
CA GLN A 20 5.87 -0.03 -9.29
C GLN A 20 4.75 -0.98 -8.85
N LEU A 21 3.55 -0.43 -8.60
CA LEU A 21 2.37 -1.23 -8.28
C LEU A 21 1.98 -2.13 -9.46
N PRO A 22 1.74 -3.43 -9.23
CA PRO A 22 1.27 -4.34 -10.27
C PRO A 22 -0.14 -3.94 -10.72
N ALA A 23 -0.44 -4.17 -12.00
CA ALA A 23 -1.74 -3.85 -12.61
C ALA A 23 -2.76 -4.97 -12.32
N VAL A 24 -3.56 -4.81 -11.28
CA VAL A 24 -4.68 -5.68 -10.93
C VAL A 24 -5.96 -4.85 -10.91
N THR A 25 -7.09 -5.41 -11.31
CA THR A 25 -8.40 -4.76 -11.21
C THR A 25 -9.08 -5.17 -9.91
N LEU A 26 -9.31 -4.22 -9.02
CA LEU A 26 -10.05 -4.38 -7.78
C LEU A 26 -11.42 -3.69 -7.88
N LYS A 27 -12.27 -3.91 -6.88
CA LYS A 27 -13.55 -3.20 -6.73
C LYS A 27 -13.55 -2.36 -5.47
N THR A 28 -14.21 -1.23 -5.54
CA THR A 28 -14.56 -0.43 -4.35
C THR A 28 -15.79 -1.03 -3.67
N MET A 29 -16.11 -0.58 -2.45
CA MET A 29 -17.32 -1.05 -1.73
C MET A 29 -18.64 -0.73 -2.44
N ASN A 30 -18.66 0.24 -3.34
CA ASN A 30 -19.83 0.58 -4.16
C ASN A 30 -19.86 -0.12 -5.53
N GLY A 31 -18.90 -1.02 -5.78
CA GLY A 31 -18.83 -1.85 -6.98
C GLY A 31 -18.11 -1.24 -8.18
N ALA A 32 -17.57 -0.03 -8.06
CA ALA A 32 -16.76 0.56 -9.11
C ALA A 32 -15.42 -0.19 -9.24
N GLU A 33 -14.94 -0.35 -10.46
CA GLU A 33 -13.64 -0.97 -10.74
C GLU A 33 -12.52 0.09 -10.68
N ILE A 34 -11.39 -0.31 -10.12
CA ILE A 34 -10.19 0.49 -10.06
C ILE A 34 -8.96 -0.36 -10.37
N ARG A 35 -8.04 0.16 -11.15
CA ARG A 35 -6.76 -0.48 -11.43
C ARG A 35 -5.73 -0.05 -10.41
N THR A 36 -5.01 -1.00 -9.84
CA THR A 36 -4.05 -0.75 -8.76
C THR A 36 -2.81 0.02 -9.21
N ASP A 37 -2.40 -0.10 -10.47
CA ASP A 37 -1.32 0.69 -11.06
C ASP A 37 -1.67 2.18 -11.28
N THR A 38 -2.94 2.54 -11.09
CA THR A 38 -3.43 3.94 -11.13
C THR A 38 -3.68 4.53 -9.75
N LEU A 39 -3.48 3.76 -8.67
CA LEU A 39 -3.61 4.28 -7.32
C LEU A 39 -2.61 5.41 -7.09
N SER A 40 -3.10 6.51 -6.58
CA SER A 40 -2.27 7.67 -6.29
C SER A 40 -2.88 8.54 -5.19
N ASN A 41 -2.05 9.41 -4.63
CA ASN A 41 -2.46 10.41 -3.65
C ASN A 41 -2.02 11.82 -4.06
N GLY A 42 -2.15 12.15 -5.34
CA GLY A 42 -1.82 13.48 -5.85
C GLY A 42 -0.36 13.89 -5.65
N GLY A 43 0.57 12.95 -5.78
CA GLY A 43 2.01 13.18 -5.57
C GLY A 43 2.46 13.12 -4.10
N LYS A 44 1.57 12.77 -3.18
CA LYS A 44 1.88 12.51 -1.77
C LYS A 44 2.00 11.01 -1.51
N PRO A 45 2.71 10.58 -0.46
CA PRO A 45 2.77 9.19 -0.07
C PRO A 45 1.39 8.63 0.30
N PHE A 46 1.24 7.31 0.16
CA PHE A 46 0.08 6.58 0.61
C PHE A 46 0.44 5.19 1.14
N ILE A 47 -0.45 4.63 1.93
CA ILE A 47 -0.29 3.31 2.52
C ILE A 47 -1.30 2.36 1.86
N ILE A 48 -0.88 1.14 1.57
CA ILE A 48 -1.75 0.02 1.20
C ILE A 48 -1.66 -0.99 2.34
N ASP A 49 -2.79 -1.32 2.95
CA ASP A 49 -2.89 -2.27 4.04
C ASP A 49 -3.81 -3.42 3.66
N PHE A 50 -3.31 -4.65 3.66
CA PHE A 50 -4.08 -5.83 3.33
C PHE A 50 -4.66 -6.47 4.60
N PHE A 51 -5.97 -6.59 4.64
CA PHE A 51 -6.70 -7.14 5.78
C PHE A 51 -7.79 -8.16 5.37
N ALA A 52 -8.42 -8.77 6.35
CA ALA A 52 -9.65 -9.52 6.17
C ALA A 52 -10.54 -9.37 7.42
N THR A 53 -11.85 -9.54 7.27
CA THR A 53 -12.80 -9.40 8.37
C THR A 53 -12.56 -10.37 9.53
N TRP A 54 -11.96 -11.52 9.26
CA TRP A 54 -11.60 -12.55 10.23
C TRP A 54 -10.19 -12.40 10.83
N CYS A 55 -9.40 -11.43 10.34
CA CYS A 55 -8.01 -11.20 10.76
C CYS A 55 -7.96 -10.27 11.98
N LYS A 56 -7.90 -10.82 13.17
CA LYS A 56 -7.85 -10.03 14.42
C LYS A 56 -6.65 -9.06 14.50
N PRO A 57 -5.40 -9.46 14.17
CA PRO A 57 -4.29 -8.52 14.20
C PRO A 57 -4.43 -7.40 13.18
N CYS A 58 -5.01 -7.67 11.99
CA CYS A 58 -5.29 -6.62 11.00
C CYS A 58 -6.29 -5.58 11.53
N ASN A 59 -7.37 -6.06 12.18
CA ASN A 59 -8.37 -5.15 12.73
C ASN A 59 -7.77 -4.28 13.84
N ARG A 60 -6.88 -4.82 14.69
CA ARG A 60 -6.19 -4.03 15.71
C ARG A 60 -5.25 -2.99 15.10
N GLU A 61 -4.53 -3.32 14.03
CA GLU A 61 -3.69 -2.37 13.31
C GLU A 61 -4.52 -1.23 12.74
N LEU A 62 -5.58 -1.55 11.99
CA LEU A 62 -6.46 -0.55 11.40
C LEU A 62 -7.20 0.29 12.47
N ASP A 63 -7.56 -0.30 13.61
CA ASP A 63 -8.14 0.44 14.74
C ASP A 63 -7.13 1.44 15.32
N ALA A 64 -5.89 0.98 15.62
CA ALA A 64 -4.86 1.84 16.16
C ALA A 64 -4.50 3.00 15.22
N ILE A 65 -4.44 2.72 13.90
CA ILE A 65 -4.24 3.77 12.91
C ILE A 65 -5.44 4.73 12.88
N SER A 66 -6.67 4.24 13.00
CA SER A 66 -7.86 5.10 12.91
C SER A 66 -7.92 6.16 14.03
N GLU A 67 -7.36 5.85 15.20
CA GLU A 67 -7.29 6.79 16.34
C GLU A 67 -6.40 8.01 16.06
N VAL A 68 -5.43 7.89 15.13
CA VAL A 68 -4.45 8.93 14.81
C VAL A 68 -4.49 9.36 13.34
N TYR A 69 -5.42 8.83 12.55
CA TYR A 69 -5.44 9.02 11.10
C TYR A 69 -5.70 10.47 10.68
N GLU A 70 -6.61 11.16 11.38
CA GLU A 70 -6.88 12.58 11.13
C GLU A 70 -5.61 13.43 11.32
N GLU A 71 -4.86 13.20 12.41
CA GLU A 71 -3.58 13.87 12.69
C GLU A 71 -2.55 13.57 11.57
N TRP A 72 -2.45 12.31 11.13
CA TRP A 72 -1.55 11.93 10.04
C TRP A 72 -1.90 12.61 8.72
N GLN A 73 -3.20 12.74 8.42
CA GLN A 73 -3.67 13.43 7.22
C GLN A 73 -3.39 14.92 7.27
N GLU A 74 -3.63 15.58 8.40
CA GLU A 74 -3.32 16.99 8.58
C GLU A 74 -1.83 17.29 8.43
N GLU A 75 -0.98 16.44 9.01
CA GLU A 75 0.47 16.62 9.01
C GLU A 75 1.11 16.28 7.65
N THR A 76 0.74 15.16 7.07
CA THR A 76 1.46 14.57 5.92
C THR A 76 0.62 14.52 4.66
N GLY A 77 -0.69 14.59 4.78
CA GLY A 77 -1.65 14.33 3.70
C GLY A 77 -1.66 12.87 3.26
N VAL A 78 -1.16 11.92 4.08
CA VAL A 78 -1.14 10.49 3.76
C VAL A 78 -2.56 9.97 3.56
N LYS A 79 -2.71 9.05 2.62
CA LYS A 79 -3.94 8.32 2.34
C LYS A 79 -3.74 6.84 2.62
N ILE A 80 -4.78 6.16 3.07
CA ILE A 80 -4.76 4.71 3.28
C ILE A 80 -5.77 4.05 2.35
N PHE A 81 -5.28 3.06 1.60
CA PHE A 81 -6.08 2.09 0.86
C PHE A 81 -6.07 0.78 1.63
N ALA A 82 -7.16 0.48 2.33
CA ALA A 82 -7.31 -0.79 3.02
C ALA A 82 -7.93 -1.82 2.07
N VAL A 83 -7.18 -2.87 1.76
CA VAL A 83 -7.52 -3.87 0.75
C VAL A 83 -7.98 -5.15 1.44
N SER A 84 -9.29 -5.43 1.37
CA SER A 84 -9.83 -6.68 1.90
C SER A 84 -9.54 -7.84 0.96
N ILE A 85 -8.97 -8.92 1.51
CA ILE A 85 -8.81 -10.21 0.83
C ILE A 85 -9.92 -11.20 1.20
N ASP A 86 -11.02 -10.73 1.78
CA ASP A 86 -12.18 -11.58 2.02
C ASP A 86 -12.70 -12.17 0.72
N GLN A 87 -12.81 -13.50 0.69
CA GLN A 87 -13.33 -14.22 -0.48
C GLN A 87 -14.79 -13.86 -0.75
N ALA A 88 -15.27 -14.13 -1.96
CA ALA A 88 -16.59 -13.75 -2.44
C ALA A 88 -17.74 -14.08 -1.48
N GLN A 89 -17.68 -15.22 -0.78
CA GLN A 89 -18.70 -15.63 0.21
C GLN A 89 -18.73 -14.76 1.48
N ASN A 90 -17.63 -14.05 1.79
CA ASN A 90 -17.49 -13.21 2.98
C ASN A 90 -17.47 -11.70 2.68
N ILE A 91 -17.41 -11.32 1.41
CA ILE A 91 -17.26 -9.92 0.99
C ILE A 91 -18.33 -8.99 1.59
N ASN A 92 -19.55 -9.52 1.81
CA ASN A 92 -20.65 -8.78 2.41
C ASN A 92 -20.40 -8.38 3.88
N LYS A 93 -19.41 -8.98 4.55
CA LYS A 93 -19.03 -8.66 5.93
C LYS A 93 -18.12 -7.43 6.02
N VAL A 94 -17.47 -7.05 4.91
CA VAL A 94 -16.49 -5.95 4.88
C VAL A 94 -17.16 -4.63 5.23
N LYS A 95 -18.23 -4.27 4.55
CA LYS A 95 -18.91 -2.99 4.76
C LYS A 95 -19.45 -2.83 6.21
N PRO A 96 -20.12 -3.83 6.80
CA PRO A 96 -20.52 -3.75 8.21
C PRO A 96 -19.34 -3.61 9.17
N LEU A 97 -18.24 -4.33 8.94
CA LEU A 97 -17.04 -4.22 9.76
C LEU A 97 -16.50 -2.78 9.74
N VAL A 98 -16.22 -2.26 8.54
CA VAL A 98 -15.70 -0.89 8.34
C VAL A 98 -16.58 0.15 9.03
N SER A 99 -17.91 0.03 8.87
CA SER A 99 -18.87 0.96 9.51
C SER A 99 -18.86 0.84 11.03
N ASN A 100 -18.75 -0.37 11.57
CA ASN A 100 -18.75 -0.60 13.03
C ASN A 100 -17.47 -0.08 13.70
N HIS A 101 -16.33 -0.16 13.02
CA HIS A 101 -15.05 0.34 13.50
C HIS A 101 -14.86 1.85 13.21
N GLY A 102 -15.71 2.44 12.35
CA GLY A 102 -15.60 3.86 11.99
C GLY A 102 -14.37 4.20 11.13
N TRP A 103 -13.83 3.24 10.38
CA TRP A 103 -12.67 3.48 9.54
C TRP A 103 -13.00 4.38 8.35
N GLU A 104 -12.24 5.44 8.17
CA GLU A 104 -12.38 6.43 7.08
C GLU A 104 -11.42 6.20 5.91
N TYR A 105 -10.90 4.99 5.79
CA TYR A 105 -10.00 4.58 4.72
C TYR A 105 -10.73 4.37 3.39
N GLU A 106 -10.00 4.47 2.28
CA GLU A 106 -10.50 3.93 1.02
C GLU A 106 -10.43 2.40 1.02
N ILE A 107 -11.59 1.76 0.97
CA ILE A 107 -11.69 0.31 1.00
C ILE A 107 -11.75 -0.26 -0.40
N LEU A 108 -10.83 -1.19 -0.68
CA LEU A 108 -10.78 -1.95 -1.93
C LEU A 108 -11.01 -3.44 -1.64
N LEU A 109 -11.54 -4.16 -2.61
CA LEU A 109 -11.93 -5.56 -2.49
C LEU A 109 -11.09 -6.39 -3.47
N ASP A 110 -10.31 -7.34 -2.93
CA ASP A 110 -9.47 -8.30 -3.65
C ASP A 110 -9.90 -9.75 -3.33
N PRO A 111 -11.11 -10.16 -3.75
CA PRO A 111 -11.71 -11.44 -3.34
C PRO A 111 -10.93 -12.68 -3.80
N ASN A 112 -10.06 -12.51 -4.79
CA ASN A 112 -9.19 -13.55 -5.28
C ASN A 112 -7.78 -13.48 -4.67
N GLY A 113 -7.43 -12.42 -3.93
CA GLY A 113 -6.10 -12.18 -3.39
C GLY A 113 -5.02 -11.97 -4.45
N GLU A 114 -5.39 -11.51 -5.64
CA GLU A 114 -4.46 -11.33 -6.77
C GLU A 114 -3.46 -10.23 -6.51
N PHE A 115 -3.93 -9.11 -5.92
CA PHE A 115 -3.08 -7.97 -5.62
C PHE A 115 -2.08 -8.29 -4.51
N LEU A 116 -2.52 -8.94 -3.41
CA LEU A 116 -1.61 -9.38 -2.35
C LEU A 116 -0.55 -10.36 -2.88
N ARG A 117 -0.96 -11.35 -3.69
CA ARG A 117 -0.02 -12.32 -4.25
C ARG A 117 1.01 -11.73 -5.19
N ALA A 118 0.68 -10.63 -5.88
CA ALA A 118 1.62 -9.94 -6.76
C ALA A 118 2.87 -9.40 -6.02
N PHE A 119 2.78 -9.23 -4.70
CA PHE A 119 3.91 -8.85 -3.84
C PHE A 119 4.60 -10.03 -3.17
N SER A 120 4.25 -11.28 -3.54
CA SER A 120 4.63 -12.49 -2.81
C SER A 120 4.13 -12.48 -1.36
N GLY A 121 3.08 -11.71 -1.07
CA GLY A 121 2.42 -11.64 0.23
C GLY A 121 1.63 -12.93 0.48
N HIS A 122 1.91 -13.59 1.60
CA HIS A 122 1.25 -14.85 2.00
C HIS A 122 0.56 -14.76 3.35
N ALA A 123 0.80 -13.68 4.08
CA ALA A 123 0.23 -13.44 5.41
C ALA A 123 -0.26 -11.99 5.53
N ILE A 124 -1.31 -11.80 6.32
CA ILE A 124 -1.86 -10.49 6.69
C ILE A 124 -1.80 -10.31 8.21
N PRO A 125 -1.73 -9.06 8.70
CA PRO A 125 -1.66 -7.83 7.93
C PRO A 125 -0.40 -7.75 7.09
N TYR A 126 -0.50 -7.14 5.91
CA TYR A 126 0.62 -6.85 5.04
C TYR A 126 0.51 -5.41 4.57
N THR A 127 1.50 -4.61 4.91
CA THR A 127 1.45 -3.16 4.74
C THR A 127 2.55 -2.70 3.81
N LEU A 128 2.20 -1.83 2.88
CA LEU A 128 3.12 -1.18 1.94
C LEU A 128 3.06 0.32 2.13
N ILE A 129 4.21 1.00 2.03
CA ILE A 129 4.24 2.45 1.83
C ILE A 129 4.69 2.72 0.40
N VAL A 130 3.92 3.53 -0.28
CA VAL A 130 4.17 3.97 -1.66
C VAL A 130 4.44 5.46 -1.61
N ASP A 131 5.49 5.90 -2.28
CA ASP A 131 5.85 7.31 -2.34
C ASP A 131 4.97 8.11 -3.33
N GLY A 132 5.21 9.41 -3.42
CA GLY A 132 4.46 10.29 -4.32
C GLY A 132 4.66 10.02 -5.82
N LYS A 133 5.63 9.19 -6.19
CA LYS A 133 5.90 8.76 -7.58
C LYS A 133 5.25 7.43 -7.92
N GLY A 134 4.66 6.73 -6.94
CA GLY A 134 4.08 5.40 -7.10
C GLY A 134 5.06 4.26 -6.87
N GLU A 135 6.21 4.53 -6.24
CA GLU A 135 7.24 3.53 -5.93
C GLU A 135 7.05 2.96 -4.54
N ILE A 136 7.17 1.64 -4.41
CA ILE A 136 7.07 0.97 -3.13
C ILE A 136 8.38 1.13 -2.37
N VAL A 137 8.36 1.88 -1.28
CA VAL A 137 9.54 2.24 -0.48
C VAL A 137 9.64 1.46 0.84
N TYR A 138 8.55 0.83 1.26
CA TYR A 138 8.52 0.03 2.49
C TYR A 138 7.51 -1.11 2.39
N LYS A 139 7.84 -2.24 3.02
CA LYS A 139 6.98 -3.42 3.15
C LYS A 139 7.09 -3.98 4.56
N HIS A 140 5.96 -4.32 5.16
CA HIS A 140 5.90 -4.95 6.47
C HIS A 140 4.85 -6.06 6.49
N SER A 141 5.06 -7.08 7.32
CA SER A 141 4.11 -8.17 7.53
C SER A 141 3.93 -8.45 9.00
N GLY A 142 2.69 -8.59 9.42
CA GLY A 142 2.30 -8.76 10.82
C GLY A 142 2.14 -7.43 11.54
N TYR A 143 1.49 -7.47 12.71
CA TYR A 143 1.26 -6.31 13.56
C TYR A 143 1.56 -6.64 15.03
N THR A 144 2.21 -5.71 15.70
CA THR A 144 2.37 -5.64 17.14
C THR A 144 1.93 -4.25 17.61
N ASP A 145 1.29 -4.17 18.76
CA ASP A 145 0.73 -2.92 19.28
C ASP A 145 1.82 -1.83 19.35
N GLY A 146 1.54 -0.66 18.76
CA GLY A 146 2.48 0.46 18.62
C GLY A 146 3.28 0.49 17.32
N ALA A 147 3.20 -0.54 16.47
CA ALA A 147 3.92 -0.57 15.20
C ALA A 147 3.46 0.48 14.19
N GLU A 148 2.22 1.00 14.34
CA GLU A 148 1.69 2.09 13.52
C GLU A 148 2.54 3.36 13.62
N ALA A 149 3.20 3.59 14.76
CA ALA A 149 4.11 4.72 14.92
C ALA A 149 5.31 4.66 13.96
N GLU A 150 5.81 3.46 13.63
CA GLU A 150 6.88 3.31 12.65
C GLU A 150 6.41 3.65 11.23
N LEU A 151 5.15 3.33 10.89
CA LEU A 151 4.60 3.62 9.57
C LEU A 151 4.60 5.14 9.31
N ILE A 152 4.11 5.95 10.26
CA ILE A 152 4.04 7.39 10.06
C ILE A 152 5.43 8.02 10.03
N GLU A 153 6.40 7.54 10.80
CA GLU A 153 7.79 8.02 10.72
C GLU A 153 8.40 7.80 9.32
N LYS A 154 8.10 6.66 8.70
CA LYS A 154 8.54 6.40 7.32
C LYS A 154 7.85 7.32 6.32
N VAL A 155 6.56 7.60 6.48
CA VAL A 155 5.82 8.56 5.64
C VAL A 155 6.42 9.96 5.80
N ARG A 156 6.68 10.41 7.03
CA ARG A 156 7.33 11.71 7.33
C ARG A 156 8.69 11.86 6.64
N ALA A 157 9.45 10.76 6.60
CA ALA A 157 10.78 10.76 5.96
C ALA A 157 10.71 10.99 4.43
N LEU A 158 9.58 10.66 3.78
CA LEU A 158 9.37 10.86 2.34
C LEU A 158 9.00 12.31 1.98
N LEU A 159 8.67 13.14 2.96
CA LEU A 159 8.26 14.54 2.75
C LEU A 159 9.41 15.54 2.92
N LYS A 160 10.59 15.07 3.30
CA LYS A 160 11.82 15.88 3.47
C LYS A 160 12.60 15.96 2.16
#